data_40516e04cbc2a079df2fceafa19ecc62
#
_entry.id   40516e04cbc2a079df2fceafa19ecc62
#
_cell.length_a   1.000
_cell.length_b   1.000
_cell.length_c   1.000
_cell.angle_alpha   90.00
_cell.angle_beta   90.00
_cell.angle_gamma   90.00
#
_symmetry.space_group_name_H-M   'P 1'
#
loop_
_entity.id
_entity.type
_entity.pdbx_description
1 polymer ?
#
loop_
_entity_poly.entity_id
_entity_poly.type
_entity_poly.pdbx_seq_one_letter_code
_entity_poly.pdbx_strand_id
1 'polypeptide(L)'
;MVLQRERPVKIWGNADKGENVTVVFKKKKFSTVAGEDGKWLVELPPMKAGGPFEMTVNDIRLKDILVGDVWLCSGQSNMELTAGRVTDKFAEEIARDENPMIRYVKIPLGNDLHGPKDDLPGADWMSLTKETAPSFSALAYFFAKEMYRETQVPVGIVNSSWGGSSVEAWMSEEALQKFPRQLHERDLFNSDEYRELCNRSGQMMNRFWDTALYKGDRGLHDGICWNRPELDDTDWQTVDMFSKEWGRKNGYPVSGSHWFRQKVNVSAEQAGKEAVLRLG
;
A
#
# COMPACT_ATOMS: atom_id res chain seq x y z
N MET A 1 7.32 -16.77 5.89
CA MET A 1 8.03 -16.03 4.82
C MET A 1 8.23 -16.89 3.59
N VAL A 2 8.62 -16.26 2.44
CA VAL A 2 9.02 -17.02 1.24
C VAL A 2 10.45 -16.62 0.86
N LEU A 3 11.31 -17.60 0.62
CA LEU A 3 12.64 -17.42 0.07
C LEU A 3 12.63 -17.71 -1.42
N GLN A 4 13.39 -16.94 -2.23
CA GLN A 4 13.44 -17.10 -3.68
C GLN A 4 14.00 -18.48 -4.07
N ARG A 5 13.29 -19.22 -4.93
CA ARG A 5 13.78 -20.48 -5.51
C ARG A 5 14.81 -20.25 -6.62
N GLU A 6 15.60 -21.29 -6.91
CA GLU A 6 16.51 -21.37 -8.07
C GLU A 6 17.55 -20.25 -8.17
N ARG A 7 17.77 -19.53 -7.08
CA ARG A 7 18.78 -18.50 -6.92
C ARG A 7 19.48 -18.68 -5.57
N PRO A 8 20.73 -18.23 -5.43
CA PRO A 8 21.35 -18.12 -4.12
C PRO A 8 20.53 -17.17 -3.22
N VAL A 9 20.36 -17.54 -1.96
CA VAL A 9 19.59 -16.77 -0.99
C VAL A 9 20.52 -16.27 0.11
N LYS A 10 20.58 -14.95 0.27
CA LYS A 10 21.33 -14.32 1.36
C LYS A 10 20.50 -14.32 2.64
N ILE A 11 21.12 -14.76 3.73
CA ILE A 11 20.61 -14.67 5.09
C ILE A 11 21.62 -13.84 5.87
N TRP A 12 21.13 -12.82 6.54
CA TRP A 12 21.99 -11.86 7.25
C TRP A 12 21.37 -11.42 8.57
N GLY A 13 22.15 -10.76 9.38
CA GLY A 13 21.71 -10.18 10.65
C GLY A 13 22.86 -9.57 11.42
N ASN A 14 22.61 -9.28 12.70
CA ASN A 14 23.59 -8.74 13.61
C ASN A 14 23.89 -9.76 14.72
N ALA A 15 25.11 -9.77 15.21
CA ALA A 15 25.62 -10.56 16.31
C ALA A 15 26.76 -9.81 16.98
N ASP A 16 27.31 -10.32 18.07
CA ASP A 16 28.49 -9.75 18.71
C ASP A 16 29.71 -9.84 17.78
N LYS A 17 30.56 -8.81 17.80
CA LYS A 17 31.81 -8.80 17.03
C LYS A 17 32.59 -10.09 17.25
N GLY A 18 32.94 -10.77 16.15
CA GLY A 18 33.68 -12.02 16.18
C GLY A 18 32.88 -13.25 16.62
N GLU A 19 31.57 -13.11 16.83
CA GLU A 19 30.70 -14.25 17.14
C GLU A 19 30.59 -15.20 15.96
N ASN A 20 30.66 -16.51 16.25
CA ASN A 20 30.39 -17.55 15.27
C ASN A 20 28.88 -17.70 15.07
N VAL A 21 28.40 -17.43 13.86
CA VAL A 21 27.00 -17.60 13.49
C VAL A 21 26.83 -18.86 12.65
N THR A 22 25.92 -19.71 13.08
CA THR A 22 25.57 -20.95 12.39
C THR A 22 24.12 -20.91 11.93
N VAL A 23 23.91 -21.01 10.62
CA VAL A 23 22.60 -21.15 10.00
C VAL A 23 22.40 -22.63 9.61
N VAL A 24 21.30 -23.23 10.07
CA VAL A 24 20.91 -24.59 9.63
C VAL A 24 19.60 -24.51 8.86
N PHE A 25 19.63 -24.92 7.60
CA PHE A 25 18.44 -24.95 6.75
C PHE A 25 18.42 -26.23 5.89
N LYS A 26 17.26 -26.89 5.83
CA LYS A 26 17.08 -28.17 5.10
C LYS A 26 18.16 -29.20 5.46
N LYS A 27 18.49 -29.34 6.74
CA LYS A 27 19.53 -30.25 7.29
C LYS A 27 20.97 -29.89 6.85
N LYS A 28 21.22 -28.78 6.18
CA LYS A 28 22.56 -28.32 5.84
C LYS A 28 22.97 -27.20 6.81
N LYS A 29 24.25 -27.24 7.19
CA LYS A 29 24.86 -26.25 8.10
C LYS A 29 25.74 -25.29 7.29
N PHE A 30 25.59 -23.99 7.56
CA PHE A 30 26.38 -22.90 7.00
C PHE A 30 26.89 -22.07 8.17
N SER A 31 28.15 -21.66 8.15
CA SER A 31 28.72 -20.88 9.24
C SER A 31 29.47 -19.67 8.70
N THR A 32 29.46 -18.61 9.47
CA THR A 32 30.19 -17.37 9.22
C THR A 32 30.58 -16.77 10.56
N VAL A 33 31.39 -15.70 10.52
CA VAL A 33 31.80 -14.93 11.69
C VAL A 33 31.28 -13.50 11.52
N ALA A 34 30.68 -12.92 12.56
CA ALA A 34 30.25 -11.54 12.55
C ALA A 34 31.47 -10.59 12.45
N GLY A 35 31.37 -9.60 11.59
CA GLY A 35 32.40 -8.61 11.35
C GLY A 35 32.65 -7.66 12.52
N GLU A 36 33.56 -6.72 12.31
CA GLU A 36 33.88 -5.65 13.27
C GLU A 36 32.66 -4.78 13.60
N ASP A 37 31.73 -4.63 12.65
CA ASP A 37 30.47 -3.90 12.75
C ASP A 37 29.31 -4.74 13.30
N GLY A 38 29.57 -6.00 13.69
CA GLY A 38 28.58 -6.95 14.15
C GLY A 38 27.72 -7.58 13.05
N LYS A 39 27.91 -7.20 11.77
CA LYS A 39 27.12 -7.75 10.67
C LYS A 39 27.66 -9.11 10.22
N TRP A 40 26.74 -9.99 9.87
CA TRP A 40 27.07 -11.30 9.30
C TRP A 40 26.20 -11.61 8.09
N LEU A 41 26.73 -12.42 7.19
CA LEU A 41 26.07 -12.89 5.98
C LEU A 41 26.40 -14.36 5.72
N VAL A 42 25.38 -15.14 5.35
CA VAL A 42 25.49 -16.49 4.83
C VAL A 42 24.75 -16.58 3.51
N GLU A 43 25.30 -17.25 2.53
CA GLU A 43 24.62 -17.51 1.26
C GLU A 43 24.20 -18.98 1.19
N LEU A 44 22.89 -19.22 1.05
CA LEU A 44 22.32 -20.53 0.80
C LEU A 44 22.37 -20.82 -0.70
N PRO A 45 22.65 -22.08 -1.12
CA PRO A 45 22.65 -22.44 -2.53
C PRO A 45 21.24 -22.37 -3.14
N PRO A 46 21.12 -22.34 -4.46
CA PRO A 46 19.83 -22.43 -5.15
C PRO A 46 19.03 -23.65 -4.69
N MET A 47 17.72 -23.44 -4.50
CA MET A 47 16.82 -24.48 -3.98
C MET A 47 15.58 -24.62 -4.85
N LYS A 48 15.02 -25.82 -4.92
CA LYS A 48 13.72 -26.07 -5.53
C LYS A 48 12.60 -25.59 -4.60
N ALA A 49 11.47 -25.22 -5.20
CA ALA A 49 10.25 -24.86 -4.49
C ALA A 49 9.80 -25.92 -3.49
N GLY A 50 9.13 -25.50 -2.43
CA GLY A 50 8.54 -26.35 -1.41
C GLY A 50 8.47 -25.69 -0.04
N GLY A 51 8.13 -26.47 0.96
CA GLY A 51 7.93 -26.05 2.35
C GLY A 51 6.62 -26.60 2.93
N PRO A 52 6.29 -26.22 4.16
CA PRO A 52 7.05 -25.34 5.03
C PRO A 52 8.32 -25.98 5.60
N PHE A 53 9.36 -25.18 5.75
CA PHE A 53 10.65 -25.58 6.35
C PHE A 53 10.89 -24.80 7.64
N GLU A 54 11.88 -25.27 8.40
CA GLU A 54 12.44 -24.58 9.55
C GLU A 54 13.90 -24.18 9.28
N MET A 55 14.30 -23.05 9.84
CA MET A 55 15.68 -22.56 9.86
C MET A 55 16.09 -22.27 11.30
N THR A 56 17.31 -22.60 11.67
CA THR A 56 17.89 -22.10 12.91
C THR A 56 19.07 -21.19 12.60
N VAL A 57 19.19 -20.13 13.38
CA VAL A 57 20.33 -19.21 13.38
C VAL A 57 20.80 -19.18 14.83
N ASN A 58 21.91 -19.84 15.13
CA ASN A 58 22.33 -20.14 16.51
C ASN A 58 21.13 -20.72 17.30
N ASP A 59 20.69 -20.04 18.37
CA ASP A 59 19.57 -20.44 19.22
C ASP A 59 18.20 -19.97 18.72
N ILE A 60 18.18 -19.12 17.68
CA ILE A 60 16.94 -18.58 17.09
C ILE A 60 16.34 -19.61 16.14
N ARG A 61 15.07 -19.94 16.33
CA ARG A 61 14.32 -20.85 15.46
C ARG A 61 13.25 -20.13 14.67
N LEU A 62 13.39 -20.12 13.36
CA LEU A 62 12.42 -19.60 12.41
C LEU A 62 11.62 -20.75 11.80
N LYS A 63 10.31 -20.64 11.85
CA LYS A 63 9.39 -21.68 11.35
C LYS A 63 8.59 -21.17 10.17
N ASP A 64 7.91 -22.09 9.48
CA ASP A 64 6.96 -21.77 8.41
C ASP A 64 7.61 -20.99 7.26
N ILE A 65 8.76 -21.47 6.80
CA ILE A 65 9.51 -20.91 5.67
C ILE A 65 9.15 -21.68 4.41
N LEU A 66 8.67 -20.97 3.40
CA LEU A 66 8.47 -21.51 2.06
C LEU A 66 9.64 -21.15 1.16
N VAL A 67 9.88 -21.96 0.14
CA VAL A 67 10.77 -21.64 -0.98
C VAL A 67 9.90 -21.58 -2.23
N GLY A 68 9.90 -20.44 -2.92
CA GLY A 68 9.00 -20.19 -4.04
C GLY A 68 9.41 -18.97 -4.86
N ASP A 69 8.48 -18.39 -5.56
CA ASP A 69 8.69 -17.16 -6.32
C ASP A 69 8.38 -15.93 -5.47
N VAL A 70 9.34 -15.03 -5.35
CA VAL A 70 9.18 -13.77 -4.62
C VAL A 70 9.06 -12.61 -5.61
N TRP A 71 7.96 -11.86 -5.49
CA TRP A 71 7.63 -10.74 -6.37
C TRP A 71 7.64 -9.43 -5.59
N LEU A 72 8.39 -8.46 -6.08
CA LEU A 72 8.31 -7.08 -5.62
C LEU A 72 7.18 -6.36 -6.34
N CYS A 73 6.15 -5.98 -5.60
CA CYS A 73 5.00 -5.23 -6.07
C CYS A 73 5.13 -3.78 -5.60
N SER A 74 5.52 -2.89 -6.50
CA SER A 74 5.79 -1.48 -6.20
C SER A 74 4.93 -0.55 -7.03
N GLY A 75 4.79 0.68 -6.61
CA GLY A 75 4.05 1.74 -7.29
C GLY A 75 3.30 2.65 -6.33
N GLN A 76 2.25 3.28 -6.83
CA GLN A 76 1.45 4.20 -6.03
C GLN A 76 0.04 3.66 -5.78
N SER A 77 -1.00 4.51 -5.80
CA SER A 77 -2.36 4.21 -5.35
C SER A 77 -2.97 2.91 -5.87
N ASN A 78 -2.80 2.56 -7.15
CA ASN A 78 -3.35 1.32 -7.69
C ASN A 78 -2.70 0.06 -7.09
N MET A 79 -1.39 0.12 -6.81
CA MET A 79 -0.70 -0.98 -6.15
C MET A 79 -0.94 -0.98 -4.63
N GLU A 80 -1.21 0.18 -4.05
CA GLU A 80 -1.52 0.30 -2.62
C GLU A 80 -2.96 -0.06 -2.29
N LEU A 81 -3.90 0.09 -3.23
CA LEU A 81 -5.32 -0.21 -3.05
C LEU A 81 -5.51 -1.63 -2.50
N THR A 82 -6.14 -1.74 -1.34
CA THR A 82 -6.33 -3.03 -0.68
C THR A 82 -7.51 -3.82 -1.25
N ALA A 83 -7.47 -5.15 -1.14
CA ALA A 83 -8.55 -6.02 -1.57
C ALA A 83 -9.87 -5.72 -0.83
N GLY A 84 -9.80 -5.28 0.43
CA GLY A 84 -10.97 -4.82 1.18
C GLY A 84 -11.72 -3.62 0.57
N ARG A 85 -11.06 -2.84 -0.28
CA ARG A 85 -11.69 -1.70 -0.98
C ARG A 85 -12.33 -2.05 -2.32
N VAL A 86 -12.24 -3.29 -2.75
CA VAL A 86 -12.89 -3.79 -3.99
C VAL A 86 -13.93 -4.87 -3.71
N THR A 87 -14.39 -4.96 -2.47
CA THR A 87 -15.40 -5.94 -2.03
C THR A 87 -16.77 -5.73 -2.67
N ASP A 88 -17.06 -4.55 -3.21
CA ASP A 88 -18.27 -4.32 -3.99
C ASP A 88 -18.41 -5.26 -5.20
N LYS A 89 -17.30 -5.75 -5.75
CA LYS A 89 -17.25 -6.69 -6.87
C LYS A 89 -16.79 -8.10 -6.47
N PHE A 90 -15.95 -8.23 -5.45
CA PHE A 90 -15.23 -9.45 -5.12
C PHE A 90 -15.45 -9.91 -3.68
N ALA A 91 -16.57 -9.50 -3.04
CA ALA A 91 -16.84 -9.81 -1.64
C ALA A 91 -16.76 -11.31 -1.31
N GLU A 92 -17.44 -12.14 -2.09
CA GLU A 92 -17.50 -13.57 -1.85
C GLU A 92 -16.14 -14.25 -2.01
N GLU A 93 -15.38 -13.82 -3.01
CA GLU A 93 -14.06 -14.37 -3.28
C GLU A 93 -13.09 -14.04 -2.13
N ILE A 94 -13.02 -12.76 -1.76
CA ILE A 94 -12.11 -12.29 -0.70
C ILE A 94 -12.47 -12.91 0.66
N ALA A 95 -13.77 -13.05 0.98
CA ALA A 95 -14.25 -13.57 2.26
C ALA A 95 -14.01 -15.08 2.44
N ARG A 96 -13.76 -15.82 1.36
CA ARG A 96 -13.59 -17.29 1.39
C ARG A 96 -12.17 -17.74 1.11
N ASP A 97 -11.30 -16.81 0.73
CA ASP A 97 -10.00 -17.17 0.19
C ASP A 97 -9.00 -17.51 1.29
N GLU A 98 -8.44 -18.69 1.16
CA GLU A 98 -7.42 -19.19 2.08
C GLU A 98 -6.39 -20.01 1.31
N ASN A 99 -5.14 -19.58 1.33
CA ASN A 99 -4.05 -20.33 0.71
C ASN A 99 -2.73 -20.09 1.46
N PRO A 100 -2.28 -21.07 2.26
CA PRO A 100 -1.05 -20.92 3.03
C PRO A 100 0.22 -20.91 2.17
N MET A 101 0.14 -21.17 0.86
CA MET A 101 1.27 -21.07 -0.06
C MET A 101 1.44 -19.65 -0.63
N ILE A 102 0.49 -18.75 -0.39
CA ILE A 102 0.60 -17.33 -0.75
C ILE A 102 0.93 -16.53 0.51
N ARG A 103 2.01 -15.78 0.45
CA ARG A 103 2.49 -14.95 1.56
C ARG A 103 2.65 -13.51 1.10
N TYR A 104 2.41 -12.61 2.00
CA TYR A 104 2.45 -11.17 1.74
C TYR A 104 3.17 -10.44 2.88
N VAL A 105 4.00 -9.51 2.53
CA VAL A 105 4.58 -8.52 3.45
C VAL A 105 4.39 -7.12 2.88
N LYS A 106 3.83 -6.23 3.67
CA LYS A 106 3.77 -4.79 3.36
C LYS A 106 4.98 -4.12 3.97
N ILE A 107 5.78 -3.45 3.14
CA ILE A 107 6.86 -2.61 3.62
C ILE A 107 6.25 -1.39 4.32
N PRO A 108 6.63 -1.10 5.58
CA PRO A 108 6.15 0.07 6.29
C PRO A 108 6.48 1.35 5.53
N LEU A 109 5.51 2.27 5.53
CA LEU A 109 5.71 3.58 4.91
C LEU A 109 6.65 4.43 5.77
N GLY A 110 7.59 5.09 5.14
CA GLY A 110 8.52 5.99 5.80
C GLY A 110 9.33 6.80 4.79
N ASN A 111 9.65 8.02 5.15
CA ASN A 111 10.56 8.87 4.40
C ASN A 111 11.94 8.78 5.04
N ASP A 112 12.93 8.34 4.29
CA ASP A 112 14.32 8.43 4.68
C ASP A 112 15.13 8.97 3.50
N LEU A 113 15.67 10.16 3.69
CA LEU A 113 16.43 10.88 2.67
C LEU A 113 17.95 10.73 2.88
N HIS A 114 18.36 9.98 3.92
CA HIS A 114 19.79 9.82 4.26
C HIS A 114 20.44 8.65 3.52
N GLY A 115 19.65 7.79 2.88
CA GLY A 115 20.15 6.69 2.07
C GLY A 115 19.47 5.36 2.31
N PRO A 116 19.95 4.30 1.64
CA PRO A 116 19.41 2.96 1.79
C PRO A 116 19.56 2.44 3.22
N LYS A 117 18.59 1.64 3.66
CA LYS A 117 18.66 0.91 4.94
C LYS A 117 18.90 -0.57 4.70
N ASP A 118 19.65 -1.16 5.61
CA ASP A 118 19.94 -2.60 5.58
C ASP A 118 18.77 -3.43 6.13
N ASP A 119 17.89 -2.81 6.93
CA ASP A 119 16.76 -3.48 7.57
C ASP A 119 15.54 -2.57 7.72
N LEU A 120 14.36 -3.16 7.76
CA LEU A 120 13.08 -2.50 7.90
C LEU A 120 12.30 -3.12 9.07
N PRO A 121 12.33 -2.50 10.25
CA PRO A 121 11.56 -3.01 11.40
C PRO A 121 10.06 -2.94 11.14
N GLY A 122 9.31 -3.95 11.64
CA GLY A 122 7.85 -3.98 11.57
C GLY A 122 7.28 -4.49 10.24
N ALA A 123 8.09 -5.19 9.43
CA ALA A 123 7.65 -5.84 8.20
C ALA A 123 7.40 -7.34 8.45
N ASP A 124 6.17 -7.72 8.78
CA ASP A 124 5.81 -9.10 9.08
C ASP A 124 5.15 -9.80 7.90
N TRP A 125 5.56 -11.05 7.65
CA TRP A 125 4.95 -11.90 6.65
C TRP A 125 3.61 -12.46 7.12
N MET A 126 2.57 -12.27 6.33
CA MET A 126 1.22 -12.82 6.53
C MET A 126 0.93 -13.93 5.53
N SER A 127 0.21 -14.97 5.96
CA SER A 127 -0.40 -15.94 5.05
C SER A 127 -1.69 -15.38 4.48
N LEU A 128 -2.06 -15.81 3.28
CA LEU A 128 -3.39 -15.51 2.75
C LEU A 128 -4.43 -16.33 3.51
N THR A 129 -5.26 -15.66 4.27
CA THR A 129 -6.45 -16.18 4.96
C THR A 129 -7.61 -15.21 4.74
N LYS A 130 -8.83 -15.63 5.06
CA LYS A 130 -10.02 -14.75 4.97
C LYS A 130 -9.89 -13.47 5.84
N GLU A 131 -9.13 -13.54 6.94
CA GLU A 131 -8.89 -12.40 7.83
C GLU A 131 -7.83 -11.45 7.25
N THR A 132 -6.82 -11.96 6.59
CA THR A 132 -5.69 -11.16 6.06
C THR A 132 -5.90 -10.70 4.64
N ALA A 133 -6.67 -11.44 3.82
CA ALA A 133 -6.93 -11.11 2.41
C ALA A 133 -7.38 -9.67 2.20
N PRO A 134 -8.29 -9.09 3.03
CA PRO A 134 -8.72 -7.71 2.86
C PRO A 134 -7.58 -6.67 2.97
N SER A 135 -6.48 -7.00 3.65
CA SER A 135 -5.33 -6.10 3.84
C SER A 135 -4.28 -6.18 2.73
N PHE A 136 -4.34 -7.22 1.89
CA PHE A 136 -3.40 -7.34 0.76
C PHE A 136 -3.70 -6.28 -0.29
N SER A 137 -2.68 -5.85 -1.03
CA SER A 137 -2.89 -5.11 -2.27
C SER A 137 -3.82 -5.90 -3.19
N ALA A 138 -4.91 -5.30 -3.67
CA ALA A 138 -5.85 -5.97 -4.55
C ALA A 138 -5.16 -6.52 -5.80
N LEU A 139 -4.33 -5.69 -6.45
CA LEU A 139 -3.60 -6.10 -7.64
C LEU A 139 -2.65 -7.27 -7.37
N ALA A 140 -1.88 -7.17 -6.29
CA ALA A 140 -0.93 -8.22 -5.92
C ALA A 140 -1.62 -9.50 -5.44
N TYR A 141 -2.79 -9.39 -4.79
CA TYR A 141 -3.63 -10.51 -4.38
C TYR A 141 -4.10 -11.34 -5.58
N PHE A 142 -4.74 -10.71 -6.56
CA PHE A 142 -5.20 -11.43 -7.76
C PHE A 142 -4.03 -11.99 -8.57
N PHE A 143 -2.94 -11.24 -8.70
CA PHE A 143 -1.73 -11.71 -9.36
C PHE A 143 -1.15 -12.95 -8.67
N ALA A 144 -1.01 -12.94 -7.35
CA ALA A 144 -0.44 -14.06 -6.60
C ALA A 144 -1.29 -15.33 -6.71
N LYS A 145 -2.62 -15.18 -6.70
CA LYS A 145 -3.56 -16.29 -6.90
C LYS A 145 -3.38 -16.92 -8.26
N GLU A 146 -3.33 -16.10 -9.30
CA GLU A 146 -3.15 -16.59 -10.66
C GLU A 146 -1.81 -17.28 -10.86
N MET A 147 -0.73 -16.70 -10.34
CA MET A 147 0.60 -17.31 -10.38
C MET A 147 0.63 -18.66 -9.65
N TYR A 148 0.02 -18.74 -8.48
CA TYR A 148 -0.06 -20.01 -7.75
C TYR A 148 -0.92 -21.04 -8.48
N ARG A 149 -2.04 -20.62 -9.05
CA ARG A 149 -2.92 -21.50 -9.84
C ARG A 149 -2.19 -22.14 -11.02
N GLU A 150 -1.42 -21.36 -11.75
CA GLU A 150 -0.70 -21.82 -12.94
C GLU A 150 0.54 -22.67 -12.62
N THR A 151 1.26 -22.31 -11.55
CA THR A 151 2.58 -22.91 -11.29
C THR A 151 2.58 -23.94 -10.18
N GLN A 152 1.63 -23.88 -9.25
CA GLN A 152 1.60 -24.63 -7.98
C GLN A 152 2.87 -24.42 -7.13
N VAL A 153 3.57 -23.31 -7.34
CA VAL A 153 4.76 -22.89 -6.62
C VAL A 153 4.36 -21.85 -5.56
N PRO A 154 4.88 -21.94 -4.31
CA PRO A 154 4.64 -20.92 -3.30
C PRO A 154 4.97 -19.51 -3.82
N VAL A 155 4.10 -18.53 -3.51
CA VAL A 155 4.25 -17.14 -3.95
C VAL A 155 4.44 -16.24 -2.74
N GLY A 156 5.51 -15.45 -2.76
CA GLY A 156 5.77 -14.38 -1.80
C GLY A 156 5.62 -13.01 -2.46
N ILE A 157 4.78 -12.17 -1.88
CA ILE A 157 4.60 -10.79 -2.31
C ILE A 157 5.30 -9.86 -1.32
N VAL A 158 6.21 -9.06 -1.82
CA VAL A 158 6.80 -7.92 -1.09
C VAL A 158 6.16 -6.66 -1.67
N ASN A 159 5.21 -6.07 -0.94
CA ASN A 159 4.54 -4.86 -1.38
C ASN A 159 5.24 -3.62 -0.84
N SER A 160 5.79 -2.82 -1.74
CA SER A 160 6.42 -1.53 -1.47
C SER A 160 5.73 -0.48 -2.34
N SER A 161 4.62 0.07 -1.85
CA SER A 161 3.80 1.02 -2.60
C SER A 161 3.31 2.15 -1.71
N TRP A 162 3.22 3.35 -2.28
CA TRP A 162 2.75 4.56 -1.59
C TRP A 162 1.92 5.43 -2.54
N GLY A 163 0.64 5.58 -2.24
CA GLY A 163 -0.28 6.39 -3.04
C GLY A 163 0.15 7.87 -3.07
N GLY A 164 0.04 8.48 -4.25
CA GLY A 164 0.43 9.87 -4.46
C GLY A 164 1.93 10.11 -4.61
N SER A 165 2.79 9.09 -4.48
CA SER A 165 4.22 9.25 -4.71
C SER A 165 4.54 9.50 -6.19
N SER A 166 5.50 10.38 -6.46
CA SER A 166 6.08 10.55 -7.79
C SER A 166 7.15 9.48 -8.06
N VAL A 167 7.53 9.31 -9.33
CA VAL A 167 8.56 8.33 -9.70
C VAL A 167 9.92 8.67 -9.08
N GLU A 168 10.22 9.93 -8.91
CA GLU A 168 11.47 10.42 -8.35
C GLU A 168 11.65 10.01 -6.87
N ALA A 169 10.55 9.84 -6.14
CA ALA A 169 10.58 9.37 -4.75
C ALA A 169 11.10 7.92 -4.60
N TRP A 170 11.15 7.17 -5.71
CA TRP A 170 11.62 5.78 -5.78
C TRP A 170 13.01 5.66 -6.38
N MET A 171 13.65 6.78 -6.73
CA MET A 171 14.98 6.78 -7.34
C MET A 171 16.08 6.90 -6.27
N SER A 172 17.19 6.19 -6.50
CA SER A 172 18.40 6.39 -5.71
C SER A 172 19.02 7.76 -5.97
N GLU A 173 19.84 8.24 -5.04
CA GLU A 173 20.60 9.47 -5.23
C GLU A 173 21.45 9.44 -6.51
N GLU A 174 22.09 8.30 -6.80
CA GLU A 174 22.88 8.12 -8.02
C GLU A 174 22.01 8.31 -9.28
N ALA A 175 20.81 7.75 -9.29
CA ALA A 175 19.87 7.92 -10.42
C ALA A 175 19.40 9.37 -10.55
N LEU A 176 19.19 10.07 -9.43
CA LEU A 176 18.76 11.47 -9.39
C LEU A 176 19.83 12.46 -9.89
N GLN A 177 21.10 12.06 -9.96
CA GLN A 177 22.17 12.93 -10.49
C GLN A 177 21.87 13.49 -11.89
N LYS A 178 21.08 12.78 -12.68
CA LYS A 178 20.64 13.21 -14.02
C LYS A 178 19.45 14.19 -14.00
N PHE A 179 18.91 14.46 -12.83
CA PHE A 179 17.70 15.29 -12.61
C PHE A 179 18.00 16.38 -11.56
N PRO A 180 18.70 17.46 -11.94
CA PRO A 180 19.22 18.45 -10.97
C PRO A 180 18.14 19.10 -10.11
N ARG A 181 16.94 19.31 -10.67
CA ARG A 181 15.82 19.90 -9.94
C ARG A 181 15.37 18.98 -8.81
N GLN A 182 15.14 17.73 -9.11
CA GLN A 182 14.68 16.73 -8.13
C GLN A 182 15.75 16.44 -7.09
N LEU A 183 17.03 16.43 -7.50
CA LEU A 183 18.14 16.33 -6.56
C LEU A 183 18.16 17.49 -5.58
N HIS A 184 17.97 18.72 -6.07
CA HIS A 184 17.89 19.90 -5.23
C HIS A 184 16.67 19.86 -4.29
N GLU A 185 15.51 19.43 -4.78
CA GLU A 185 14.32 19.24 -3.94
C GLU A 185 14.59 18.21 -2.83
N ARG A 186 15.23 17.07 -3.12
CA ARG A 186 15.66 16.09 -2.14
C ARG A 186 16.57 16.71 -1.09
N ASP A 187 17.54 17.51 -1.49
CA ASP A 187 18.48 18.18 -0.59
C ASP A 187 17.79 19.15 0.37
N LEU A 188 16.78 19.89 -0.13
CA LEU A 188 15.94 20.74 0.71
C LEU A 188 15.20 19.91 1.75
N PHE A 189 14.55 18.81 1.34
CA PHE A 189 13.82 17.91 2.24
C PHE A 189 14.72 17.14 3.21
N ASN A 190 16.03 17.10 2.98
CA ASN A 190 17.00 16.54 3.92
C ASN A 190 17.14 17.40 5.18
N SER A 191 16.77 18.69 5.13
CA SER A 191 16.73 19.59 6.28
C SER A 191 15.49 19.35 7.13
N ASP A 192 15.67 19.08 8.41
CA ASP A 192 14.59 18.96 9.39
C ASP A 192 13.76 20.26 9.47
N GLU A 193 14.44 21.39 9.45
CA GLU A 193 13.83 22.73 9.49
C GLU A 193 12.90 22.96 8.27
N TYR A 194 13.36 22.59 7.09
CA TYR A 194 12.55 22.71 5.88
C TYR A 194 11.33 21.79 5.91
N ARG A 195 11.49 20.54 6.36
CA ARG A 195 10.36 19.60 6.54
C ARG A 195 9.33 20.12 7.53
N GLU A 196 9.79 20.70 8.64
CA GLU A 196 8.88 21.29 9.64
C GLU A 196 8.14 22.50 9.07
N LEU A 197 8.82 23.36 8.30
CA LEU A 197 8.20 24.47 7.61
C LEU A 197 7.11 24.00 6.63
N CYS A 198 7.40 22.98 5.83
CA CYS A 198 6.43 22.39 4.90
C CYS A 198 5.22 21.79 5.64
N ASN A 199 5.44 21.07 6.74
CA ASN A 199 4.37 20.50 7.55
C ASN A 199 3.47 21.58 8.17
N ARG A 200 4.05 22.65 8.71
CA ARG A 200 3.28 23.80 9.24
C ARG A 200 2.48 24.49 8.13
N SER A 201 3.09 24.72 6.98
CA SER A 201 2.41 25.30 5.82
C SER A 201 1.24 24.42 5.36
N GLY A 202 1.43 23.12 5.27
CA GLY A 202 0.36 22.15 4.93
C GLY A 202 -0.79 22.18 5.96
N GLN A 203 -0.48 22.22 7.25
CA GLN A 203 -1.49 22.33 8.30
C GLN A 203 -2.28 23.66 8.22
N MET A 204 -1.60 24.76 7.95
CA MET A 204 -2.26 26.05 7.75
C MET A 204 -3.18 26.04 6.53
N MET A 205 -2.72 25.47 5.42
CA MET A 205 -3.52 25.30 4.20
C MET A 205 -4.77 24.45 4.46
N ASN A 206 -4.64 23.31 5.15
CA ASN A 206 -5.77 22.46 5.49
C ASN A 206 -6.78 23.20 6.38
N ARG A 207 -6.32 23.90 7.41
CA ARG A 207 -7.21 24.73 8.25
C ARG A 207 -7.92 25.83 7.47
N PHE A 208 -7.23 26.47 6.53
CA PHE A 208 -7.84 27.47 5.65
C PHE A 208 -8.94 26.84 4.79
N TRP A 209 -8.67 25.72 4.15
CA TRP A 209 -9.64 25.02 3.30
C TRP A 209 -10.83 24.51 4.10
N ASP A 210 -10.60 23.90 5.26
CA ASP A 210 -11.68 23.47 6.16
C ASP A 210 -12.57 24.65 6.56
N THR A 211 -11.96 25.78 6.91
CA THR A 211 -12.72 27.00 7.26
C THR A 211 -13.45 27.57 6.06
N ALA A 212 -12.81 27.68 4.89
CA ALA A 212 -13.43 28.21 3.68
C ALA A 212 -14.57 27.31 3.18
N LEU A 213 -14.39 26.00 3.20
CA LEU A 213 -15.42 25.04 2.80
C LEU A 213 -16.61 25.07 3.76
N TYR A 214 -16.38 24.98 5.07
CA TYR A 214 -17.47 24.97 6.05
C TYR A 214 -18.18 26.31 6.20
N LYS A 215 -17.46 27.41 6.31
CA LYS A 215 -18.04 28.72 6.52
C LYS A 215 -18.56 29.38 5.24
N GLY A 216 -17.95 29.05 4.11
CA GLY A 216 -18.31 29.57 2.80
C GLY A 216 -19.35 28.72 2.05
N ASP A 217 -19.69 27.54 2.56
CA ASP A 217 -20.66 26.65 1.90
C ASP A 217 -22.09 27.12 2.15
N ARG A 218 -22.66 27.74 1.12
CA ARG A 218 -24.05 28.22 1.15
C ARG A 218 -25.05 27.09 1.40
N GLY A 219 -24.74 25.88 0.95
CA GLY A 219 -25.59 24.71 1.16
C GLY A 219 -25.74 24.30 2.61
N LEU A 220 -24.83 24.76 3.50
CA LEU A 220 -24.92 24.51 4.94
C LEU A 220 -25.54 25.67 5.73
N HIS A 221 -25.51 26.91 5.20
CA HIS A 221 -25.76 28.10 5.98
C HIS A 221 -26.85 29.02 5.43
N ASP A 222 -27.27 28.90 4.16
CA ASP A 222 -28.28 29.73 3.54
C ASP A 222 -29.69 29.16 3.79
N GLY A 223 -30.34 29.59 4.88
CA GLY A 223 -31.74 29.25 5.15
C GLY A 223 -31.99 27.75 5.31
N ILE A 224 -32.60 27.11 4.31
CA ILE A 224 -32.80 25.65 4.31
C ILE A 224 -31.50 24.99 3.82
N CYS A 225 -30.91 24.12 4.66
CA CYS A 225 -29.75 23.36 4.24
C CYS A 225 -30.05 22.54 2.97
N TRP A 226 -29.13 22.54 2.04
CA TRP A 226 -29.33 21.96 0.71
C TRP A 226 -29.48 20.43 0.69
N ASN A 227 -29.22 19.75 1.78
CA ASN A 227 -29.52 18.32 1.95
C ASN A 227 -30.97 18.03 2.38
N ARG A 228 -31.79 19.06 2.66
CA ARG A 228 -33.15 18.89 3.14
C ARG A 228 -34.10 18.58 1.99
N PRO A 229 -35.07 17.66 2.20
CA PRO A 229 -36.06 17.31 1.18
C PRO A 229 -36.92 18.50 0.70
N GLU A 230 -37.14 19.49 1.59
CA GLU A 230 -38.00 20.65 1.37
C GLU A 230 -37.33 21.73 0.50
N LEU A 231 -36.03 21.57 0.20
CA LEU A 231 -35.33 22.54 -0.65
C LEU A 231 -35.94 22.56 -2.04
N ASP A 232 -36.29 23.75 -2.53
CA ASP A 232 -36.64 23.98 -3.92
C ASP A 232 -35.34 23.97 -4.77
N ASP A 233 -35.21 22.98 -5.61
CA ASP A 233 -34.06 22.77 -6.51
C ASP A 233 -34.42 22.95 -7.99
N THR A 234 -35.54 23.61 -8.28
CA THR A 234 -36.07 23.80 -9.66
C THR A 234 -35.14 24.64 -10.54
N ASP A 235 -34.42 25.59 -9.94
CA ASP A 235 -33.44 26.42 -10.64
C ASP A 235 -32.04 25.81 -10.77
N TRP A 236 -31.86 24.56 -10.24
CA TRP A 236 -30.58 23.90 -10.31
C TRP A 236 -30.31 23.36 -11.71
N GLN A 237 -29.04 23.47 -12.12
CA GLN A 237 -28.59 22.93 -13.39
C GLN A 237 -28.60 21.39 -13.36
N THR A 238 -29.24 20.79 -14.37
CA THR A 238 -29.13 19.33 -14.57
C THR A 238 -27.77 19.02 -15.17
N VAL A 239 -27.05 18.08 -14.57
CA VAL A 239 -25.74 17.64 -15.00
C VAL A 239 -25.68 16.10 -15.10
N ASP A 240 -24.84 15.62 -16.01
CA ASP A 240 -24.41 14.23 -16.03
C ASP A 240 -23.13 14.12 -15.21
N MET A 241 -23.17 13.41 -14.08
CA MET A 241 -22.02 13.23 -13.20
C MET A 241 -20.83 12.54 -13.89
N PHE A 242 -21.05 11.78 -14.94
CA PHE A 242 -19.99 11.13 -15.71
C PHE A 242 -19.46 12.02 -16.84
N SER A 243 -20.10 13.16 -17.10
CA SER A 243 -19.60 14.17 -18.02
C SER A 243 -18.40 14.90 -17.44
N LYS A 244 -17.43 15.25 -18.28
CA LYS A 244 -16.28 16.08 -17.90
C LYS A 244 -16.64 17.57 -17.77
N GLU A 245 -17.87 17.95 -18.06
CA GLU A 245 -18.30 19.36 -18.12
C GLU A 245 -18.77 19.92 -16.78
N TRP A 246 -19.25 19.08 -15.86
CA TRP A 246 -19.65 19.55 -14.54
C TRP A 246 -18.43 20.05 -13.74
N GLY A 247 -18.63 20.99 -12.87
CA GLY A 247 -17.55 21.64 -12.12
C GLY A 247 -16.68 22.59 -12.95
N ARG A 248 -17.14 22.95 -14.17
CA ARG A 248 -16.49 23.95 -15.01
C ARG A 248 -17.40 25.13 -15.28
N LYS A 249 -16.83 26.30 -15.30
CA LYS A 249 -17.49 27.55 -15.76
C LYS A 249 -16.62 28.19 -16.84
N ASN A 250 -17.18 28.38 -18.02
CA ASN A 250 -16.44 28.89 -19.18
C ASN A 250 -15.17 28.10 -19.51
N GLY A 251 -15.23 26.74 -19.36
CA GLY A 251 -14.11 25.85 -19.60
C GLY A 251 -13.08 25.72 -18.48
N TYR A 252 -13.20 26.52 -17.41
CA TYR A 252 -12.29 26.50 -16.26
C TYR A 252 -12.90 25.72 -15.10
N PRO A 253 -12.09 24.93 -14.34
CA PRO A 253 -12.56 24.24 -13.15
C PRO A 253 -13.02 25.27 -12.10
N VAL A 254 -14.15 24.97 -11.44
CA VAL A 254 -14.65 25.72 -10.29
C VAL A 254 -14.21 25.00 -9.03
N SER A 255 -13.51 25.71 -8.15
CA SER A 255 -13.10 25.17 -6.84
C SER A 255 -14.18 25.45 -5.80
N GLY A 256 -14.40 24.52 -4.89
CA GLY A 256 -15.34 24.64 -3.80
C GLY A 256 -16.20 23.40 -3.58
N SER A 257 -17.26 23.55 -2.80
CA SER A 257 -18.26 22.50 -2.57
C SER A 257 -19.26 22.44 -3.73
N HIS A 258 -19.52 21.25 -4.21
CA HIS A 258 -20.53 20.99 -5.23
C HIS A 258 -21.62 20.12 -4.62
N TRP A 259 -22.86 20.56 -4.71
CA TRP A 259 -24.03 19.84 -4.21
C TRP A 259 -24.77 19.18 -5.36
N PHE A 260 -25.04 17.90 -5.20
CA PHE A 260 -25.83 17.12 -6.16
C PHE A 260 -27.07 16.59 -5.49
N ARG A 261 -28.20 16.64 -6.19
CA ARG A 261 -29.46 16.11 -5.74
C ARG A 261 -30.04 15.23 -6.84
N GLN A 262 -30.55 14.06 -6.44
CA GLN A 262 -31.22 13.16 -7.37
C GLN A 262 -32.47 12.58 -6.70
N LYS A 263 -33.59 12.60 -7.43
CA LYS A 263 -34.81 11.94 -7.01
C LYS A 263 -34.89 10.57 -7.64
N VAL A 264 -35.10 9.54 -6.82
CA VAL A 264 -35.25 8.16 -7.26
C VAL A 264 -36.65 7.70 -6.92
N ASN A 265 -37.40 7.25 -7.92
CA ASN A 265 -38.73 6.66 -7.71
C ASN A 265 -38.56 5.18 -7.35
N VAL A 266 -39.04 4.81 -6.17
CA VAL A 266 -39.08 3.44 -5.70
C VAL A 266 -40.47 2.86 -5.98
N SER A 267 -40.52 1.75 -6.70
CA SER A 267 -41.84 1.11 -6.98
C SER A 267 -42.46 0.55 -5.71
N ALA A 268 -43.79 0.37 -5.71
CA ALA A 268 -44.52 -0.21 -4.57
C ALA A 268 -43.99 -1.61 -4.20
N GLU A 269 -43.49 -2.36 -5.17
CA GLU A 269 -42.92 -3.70 -4.96
C GLU A 269 -41.55 -3.67 -4.27
N GLN A 270 -40.85 -2.56 -4.40
CA GLN A 270 -39.52 -2.33 -3.80
C GLN A 270 -39.61 -1.61 -2.46
N ALA A 271 -40.70 -0.95 -2.17
CA ALA A 271 -40.89 -0.22 -0.93
C ALA A 271 -40.80 -1.15 0.28
N GLY A 272 -40.08 -0.72 1.30
CA GLY A 272 -39.85 -1.49 2.52
C GLY A 272 -38.82 -2.61 2.43
N LYS A 273 -38.14 -2.78 1.28
CA LYS A 273 -37.02 -3.70 1.12
C LYS A 273 -35.69 -2.98 1.43
N GLU A 274 -34.69 -3.78 1.78
CA GLU A 274 -33.33 -3.27 1.93
C GLU A 274 -32.84 -2.67 0.60
N ALA A 275 -32.22 -1.51 0.67
CA ALA A 275 -31.63 -0.83 -0.48
C ALA A 275 -30.18 -0.45 -0.19
N VAL A 276 -29.33 -0.61 -1.18
CA VAL A 276 -27.91 -0.24 -1.11
C VAL A 276 -27.64 0.91 -2.08
N LEU A 277 -27.22 2.04 -1.54
CA LEU A 277 -26.75 3.16 -2.36
C LEU A 277 -25.25 3.02 -2.58
N ARG A 278 -24.84 2.94 -3.86
CA ARG A 278 -23.44 2.92 -4.25
C ARG A 278 -23.08 4.23 -4.94
N LEU A 279 -22.10 4.93 -4.39
CA LEU A 279 -21.67 6.25 -4.90
C LEU A 279 -20.33 6.21 -5.66
N GLY A 280 -19.80 5.04 -5.94
CA GLY A 280 -18.54 4.84 -6.63
C GLY A 280 -17.42 4.35 -5.72
#